data_b55e3c657e4349a3600db7f5366460aa
#
_entry.id   b55e3c657e4349a3600db7f5366460aa
#
_cell.length_a   1.000
_cell.length_b   1.000
_cell.length_c   1.000
_cell.angle_alpha   90.00
_cell.angle_beta   90.00
_cell.angle_gamma   90.00
#
_symmetry.space_group_name_H-M   'P 1'
#
loop_
_entity.id
_entity.type
_entity.pdbx_description
1 polymer ?
#
loop_
_entity_poly.entity_id
_entity_poly.type
_entity_poly.pdbx_seq_one_letter_code
_entity_poly.pdbx_strand_id
1 'polypeptide(L)'
;DKAAGNQSILFLNRRGYHKFVSCRACGRSIQCPNCSVSMTYHANGHSAHSATDADGYLAEKRQGGYLVCHMCGYRTAVPDKCPVCGKDKFLFMGCGTQKAEDDIASLFPELRIVRMDLDTTRGKFSHEALLQKFRSGEADVLLGTQMVTKGHDFPRVATVGILNADGALLVDDYRANERTFALLTQVIGRAGRGNVPGQAIIQTWNPDSEVLHLAARQD
;
A
#
# COMPACT_ATOMS: atom_id res chain seq x y z
N ASP A 1 17.03 -0.97 11.42
CA ASP A 1 16.38 -0.41 12.62
C ASP A 1 16.43 -1.38 13.80
N LYS A 2 15.95 -2.62 13.66
CA LYS A 2 15.89 -3.61 14.75
C LYS A 2 17.22 -3.81 15.47
N ALA A 3 18.33 -3.97 14.74
CA ALA A 3 19.66 -4.16 15.34
C ALA A 3 20.10 -2.97 16.22
N ALA A 4 19.58 -1.78 15.96
CA ALA A 4 19.80 -0.56 16.74
C ALA A 4 18.73 -0.34 17.83
N GLY A 5 17.81 -1.28 18.04
CA GLY A 5 16.69 -1.14 18.98
C GLY A 5 15.58 -0.20 18.53
N ASN A 6 15.59 0.21 17.26
CA ASN A 6 14.59 1.08 16.66
C ASN A 6 13.41 0.29 16.08
N GLN A 7 12.29 0.98 15.91
CA GLN A 7 11.06 0.43 15.36
C GLN A 7 10.75 1.03 14.00
N SER A 8 9.88 0.35 13.25
CA SER A 8 9.43 0.82 11.94
C SER A 8 7.90 0.80 11.86
N ILE A 9 7.34 1.75 11.12
CA ILE A 9 5.92 1.76 10.75
C ILE A 9 5.82 1.47 9.25
N LEU A 10 5.01 0.49 8.89
CA LEU A 10 4.66 0.22 7.50
C LEU A 10 3.19 0.58 7.28
N PHE A 11 3.00 1.61 6.47
CA PHE A 11 1.70 2.13 6.14
C PHE A 11 1.22 1.58 4.81
N LEU A 12 0.02 0.98 4.80
CA LEU A 12 -0.67 0.55 3.60
C LEU A 12 -1.99 1.29 3.48
N ASN A 13 -2.17 2.09 2.42
CA ASN A 13 -3.44 2.76 2.22
C ASN A 13 -4.51 1.79 1.71
N ARG A 14 -5.37 1.31 2.64
CA ARG A 14 -6.46 0.37 2.34
C ARG A 14 -7.73 1.03 1.80
N ARG A 15 -7.85 2.36 1.79
CA ARG A 15 -9.02 3.05 1.24
C ARG A 15 -9.01 3.01 -0.27
N GLY A 16 -9.76 2.07 -0.79
CA GLY A 16 -9.94 1.76 -2.19
C GLY A 16 -9.67 0.28 -2.38
N TYR A 17 -10.61 -0.57 -1.98
CA TYR A 17 -10.60 -2.01 -2.24
C TYR A 17 -10.71 -2.33 -3.74
N HIS A 18 -10.42 -1.31 -4.56
CA HIS A 18 -10.37 -1.47 -5.99
C HIS A 18 -9.04 -2.11 -6.35
N LYS A 19 -9.10 -3.36 -6.75
CA LYS A 19 -7.96 -4.05 -7.35
C LYS A 19 -7.71 -3.41 -8.71
N PHE A 20 -6.79 -2.47 -8.78
CA PHE A 20 -6.40 -1.88 -10.07
C PHE A 20 -5.39 -2.78 -10.78
N VAL A 21 -5.39 -2.68 -12.09
CA VAL A 21 -4.33 -3.22 -12.93
C VAL A 21 -3.51 -2.06 -13.45
N SER A 22 -2.23 -2.01 -13.06
CA SER A 22 -1.28 -1.00 -13.53
C SER A 22 -0.16 -1.63 -14.33
N CYS A 23 0.35 -0.89 -15.29
CA CYS A 23 1.54 -1.31 -16.03
C CYS A 23 2.80 -1.00 -15.23
N ARG A 24 3.61 -2.02 -14.94
CA ARG A 24 4.90 -1.86 -14.23
C ARG A 24 5.93 -1.05 -15.02
N ALA A 25 5.79 -1.00 -16.36
CA ALA A 25 6.75 -0.32 -17.21
C ALA A 25 6.52 1.19 -17.33
N CYS A 26 5.25 1.66 -17.22
CA CYS A 26 4.91 3.07 -17.38
C CYS A 26 4.07 3.65 -16.24
N GLY A 27 3.79 2.89 -15.18
CA GLY A 27 3.00 3.32 -14.02
C GLY A 27 1.51 3.55 -14.28
N ARG A 28 1.05 3.47 -15.53
CA ARG A 28 -0.34 3.78 -15.89
C ARG A 28 -1.29 2.65 -15.54
N SER A 29 -2.43 3.00 -14.93
CA SER A 29 -3.56 2.07 -14.74
C SER A 29 -4.33 1.86 -16.05
N ILE A 30 -5.06 0.73 -16.13
CA ILE A 30 -6.00 0.50 -17.23
C ILE A 30 -7.23 1.37 -17.00
N GLN A 31 -7.48 2.29 -17.92
CA GLN A 31 -8.58 3.25 -17.83
C GLN A 31 -9.80 2.79 -18.66
N CYS A 32 -10.97 3.21 -18.21
CA CYS A 32 -12.21 3.02 -18.96
C CYS A 32 -12.22 3.90 -20.22
N PRO A 33 -12.52 3.35 -21.41
CA PRO A 33 -12.55 4.13 -22.64
C PRO A 33 -13.66 5.20 -22.66
N ASN A 34 -14.72 4.99 -21.87
CA ASN A 34 -15.87 5.90 -21.84
C ASN A 34 -15.73 7.02 -20.78
N CYS A 35 -15.09 6.72 -19.64
CA CYS A 35 -15.06 7.61 -18.46
C CYS A 35 -13.66 8.10 -18.11
N SER A 36 -12.62 7.53 -18.72
CA SER A 36 -11.20 7.82 -18.42
C SER A 36 -10.79 7.58 -16.94
N VAL A 37 -11.63 6.90 -16.15
CA VAL A 37 -11.33 6.50 -14.77
C VAL A 37 -10.65 5.14 -14.75
N SER A 38 -9.86 4.87 -13.71
CA SER A 38 -9.21 3.57 -13.52
C SER A 38 -10.25 2.46 -13.35
N MET A 39 -10.07 1.35 -14.07
CA MET A 39 -10.98 0.20 -13.98
C MET A 39 -10.59 -0.72 -12.82
N THR A 40 -11.62 -1.29 -12.16
CA THR A 40 -11.45 -2.24 -11.06
C THR A 40 -11.32 -3.66 -11.58
N TYR A 41 -10.33 -4.39 -11.08
CA TYR A 41 -10.14 -5.80 -11.40
C TYR A 41 -10.96 -6.71 -10.48
N HIS A 42 -11.69 -7.63 -11.09
CA HIS A 42 -12.42 -8.70 -10.42
C HIS A 42 -11.83 -10.05 -10.81
N ALA A 43 -11.32 -10.79 -9.83
CA ALA A 43 -10.79 -12.13 -10.03
C ALA A 43 -11.94 -13.15 -10.16
N ASN A 44 -11.80 -14.11 -11.06
CA ASN A 44 -12.68 -15.29 -11.13
C ASN A 44 -12.09 -16.38 -10.24
N GLY A 45 -12.65 -16.60 -9.03
CA GLY A 45 -12.24 -17.66 -8.14
C GLY A 45 -11.16 -17.30 -7.09
N HIS A 46 -10.77 -18.27 -6.27
CA HIS A 46 -9.81 -18.14 -5.19
C HIS A 46 -8.41 -17.86 -5.74
N SER A 47 -7.70 -16.94 -5.11
CA SER A 47 -6.31 -16.60 -5.45
C SER A 47 -5.40 -17.83 -5.31
N ALA A 48 -4.78 -18.26 -6.40
CA ALA A 48 -3.70 -19.21 -6.33
C ALA A 48 -2.40 -18.52 -5.91
N HIS A 49 -1.57 -19.26 -5.20
CA HIS A 49 -0.32 -18.84 -4.63
C HIS A 49 0.58 -18.08 -5.60
N SER A 50 1.15 -16.98 -5.11
CA SER A 50 2.09 -16.13 -5.80
C SER A 50 3.37 -16.89 -6.17
N ALA A 51 3.65 -16.96 -7.47
CA ALA A 51 4.98 -17.30 -7.95
C ALA A 51 5.77 -16.00 -8.13
N THR A 52 7.04 -16.00 -7.75
CA THR A 52 7.95 -14.91 -8.10
C THR A 52 8.26 -14.94 -9.60
N ASP A 53 8.21 -13.79 -10.25
CA ASP A 53 8.68 -13.65 -11.62
C ASP A 53 10.23 -13.67 -11.70
N ALA A 54 10.77 -13.69 -12.92
CA ALA A 54 12.22 -13.71 -13.15
C ALA A 54 12.97 -12.50 -12.54
N ASP A 55 12.26 -11.44 -12.22
CA ASP A 55 12.77 -10.21 -11.59
C ASP A 55 12.64 -10.26 -10.04
N GLY A 56 12.22 -11.41 -9.46
CA GLY A 56 12.08 -11.61 -8.01
C GLY A 56 10.83 -10.98 -7.37
N TYR A 57 9.88 -10.51 -8.18
CA TYR A 57 8.62 -9.95 -7.69
C TYR A 57 7.52 -11.02 -7.65
N LEU A 58 6.64 -10.92 -6.65
CA LEU A 58 5.47 -11.77 -6.55
C LEU A 58 4.53 -11.48 -7.74
N ALA A 59 4.62 -12.29 -8.79
CA ALA A 59 3.72 -12.23 -9.93
C ALA A 59 2.44 -13.00 -9.59
N GLU A 60 1.33 -12.31 -9.42
CA GLU A 60 0.04 -12.99 -9.45
C GLU A 60 -0.16 -13.52 -10.89
N LYS A 61 -0.12 -14.86 -11.05
CA LYS A 61 -0.49 -15.49 -12.32
C LYS A 61 -1.89 -15.01 -12.70
N ARG A 62 -2.05 -14.55 -13.94
CA ARG A 62 -3.37 -14.24 -14.54
C ARG A 62 -4.30 -15.44 -14.36
N GLN A 63 -5.18 -15.40 -13.39
CA GLN A 63 -6.29 -16.33 -13.27
C GLN A 63 -7.53 -15.59 -13.67
N GLY A 64 -7.92 -15.73 -14.94
CA GLY A 64 -9.24 -15.48 -15.50
C GLY A 64 -10.08 -14.40 -14.80
N GLY A 65 -9.65 -13.13 -14.81
CA GLY A 65 -10.38 -12.01 -14.24
C GLY A 65 -10.80 -11.02 -15.32
N TYR A 66 -11.61 -10.05 -14.92
CA TYR A 66 -12.12 -9.00 -15.80
C TYR A 66 -12.05 -7.65 -15.13
N LEU A 67 -12.07 -6.60 -15.94
CA LEU A 67 -12.07 -5.21 -15.50
C LEU A 67 -13.49 -4.64 -15.57
N VAL A 68 -13.89 -3.86 -14.57
CA VAL A 68 -15.18 -3.16 -14.51
C VAL A 68 -14.96 -1.68 -14.24
N CYS A 69 -15.63 -0.85 -14.99
CA CYS A 69 -15.78 0.57 -14.66
C CYS A 69 -17.03 0.74 -13.77
N HIS A 70 -16.83 1.18 -12.53
CA HIS A 70 -17.95 1.40 -11.61
C HIS A 70 -18.75 2.69 -11.89
N MET A 71 -18.25 3.54 -12.81
CA MET A 71 -18.99 4.74 -13.24
C MET A 71 -20.04 4.43 -14.30
N CYS A 72 -19.70 3.66 -15.35
CA CYS A 72 -20.58 3.39 -16.47
C CYS A 72 -20.96 1.92 -16.67
N GLY A 73 -20.43 1.00 -15.83
CA GLY A 73 -20.68 -0.43 -15.94
C GLY A 73 -19.91 -1.13 -17.08
N TYR A 74 -19.04 -0.43 -17.82
CA TYR A 74 -18.26 -1.05 -18.90
C TYR A 74 -17.39 -2.17 -18.34
N ARG A 75 -17.37 -3.31 -19.07
CA ARG A 75 -16.60 -4.51 -18.69
C ARG A 75 -15.73 -4.95 -19.86
N THR A 76 -14.51 -5.39 -19.54
CA THR A 76 -13.57 -5.96 -20.52
C THR A 76 -12.62 -6.95 -19.84
N ALA A 77 -12.02 -7.83 -20.63
CA ALA A 77 -10.89 -8.64 -20.15
C ALA A 77 -9.68 -7.75 -19.87
N VAL A 78 -8.74 -8.25 -19.05
CA VAL A 78 -7.44 -7.59 -18.90
C VAL A 78 -6.71 -7.68 -20.23
N PRO A 79 -6.25 -6.58 -20.82
CA PRO A 79 -5.56 -6.61 -22.10
C PRO A 79 -4.22 -7.36 -22.00
N ASP A 80 -3.75 -7.99 -23.08
CA ASP A 80 -2.47 -8.68 -23.10
C ASP A 80 -1.29 -7.73 -23.06
N LYS A 81 -1.46 -6.53 -23.59
CA LYS A 81 -0.44 -5.47 -23.61
C LYS A 81 -1.00 -4.16 -23.08
N CYS A 82 -0.16 -3.41 -22.42
CA CYS A 82 -0.51 -2.07 -21.94
C CYS A 82 -0.94 -1.18 -23.12
N PRO A 83 -2.13 -0.59 -23.08
CA PRO A 83 -2.60 0.27 -24.15
C PRO A 83 -1.78 1.56 -24.33
N VAL A 84 -0.96 1.92 -23.32
CA VAL A 84 -0.13 3.12 -23.35
C VAL A 84 1.27 2.86 -23.88
N CYS A 85 1.97 1.84 -23.36
CA CYS A 85 3.38 1.58 -23.70
C CYS A 85 3.66 0.27 -24.42
N GLY A 86 2.62 -0.55 -24.70
CA GLY A 86 2.74 -1.82 -25.43
C GLY A 86 3.40 -2.97 -24.65
N LYS A 87 3.86 -2.75 -23.41
CA LYS A 87 4.47 -3.81 -22.59
C LYS A 87 3.41 -4.71 -21.98
N ASP A 88 3.76 -5.96 -21.70
CA ASP A 88 2.90 -6.99 -21.11
C ASP A 88 3.10 -7.16 -19.59
N LYS A 89 3.81 -6.24 -18.96
CA LYS A 89 4.14 -6.26 -17.53
C LYS A 89 3.04 -5.58 -16.72
N PHE A 90 2.06 -6.35 -16.26
CA PHE A 90 0.98 -5.85 -15.40
C PHE A 90 1.21 -6.20 -13.94
N LEU A 91 0.84 -5.27 -13.08
CA LEU A 91 0.74 -5.43 -11.65
C LEU A 91 -0.74 -5.35 -11.25
N PHE A 92 -1.21 -6.38 -10.58
CA PHE A 92 -2.55 -6.41 -10.00
C PHE A 92 -2.46 -5.83 -8.58
N MET A 93 -2.84 -4.56 -8.44
CA MET A 93 -2.74 -3.82 -7.19
C MET A 93 -3.95 -4.11 -6.31
N GLY A 94 -3.71 -4.51 -5.09
CA GLY A 94 -4.76 -4.86 -4.12
C GLY A 94 -4.23 -5.79 -3.04
N CYS A 95 -3.04 -5.50 -2.52
CA CYS A 95 -2.51 -6.18 -1.36
C CYS A 95 -3.28 -5.74 -0.11
N GLY A 96 -3.95 -6.67 0.57
CA GLY A 96 -4.47 -6.43 1.91
C GLY A 96 -3.35 -6.44 2.95
N THR A 97 -3.60 -5.85 4.11
CA THR A 97 -2.65 -5.85 5.24
C THR A 97 -2.24 -7.27 5.67
N GLN A 98 -3.14 -8.25 5.55
CA GLN A 98 -2.83 -9.66 5.83
C GLN A 98 -1.73 -10.18 4.90
N LYS A 99 -1.89 -10.00 3.58
CA LYS A 99 -0.88 -10.45 2.62
C LYS A 99 0.45 -9.74 2.83
N ALA A 100 0.42 -8.43 3.11
CA ALA A 100 1.63 -7.68 3.41
C ALA A 100 2.33 -8.21 4.68
N GLU A 101 1.58 -8.58 5.72
CA GLU A 101 2.10 -9.23 6.94
C GLU A 101 2.75 -10.57 6.61
N ASP A 102 2.07 -11.42 5.83
CA ASP A 102 2.57 -12.75 5.44
C ASP A 102 3.86 -12.63 4.59
N ASP A 103 3.89 -11.71 3.64
CA ASP A 103 5.06 -11.45 2.79
C ASP A 103 6.25 -10.94 3.62
N ILE A 104 6.04 -10.00 4.55
CA ILE A 104 7.08 -9.48 5.43
C ILE A 104 7.59 -10.56 6.38
N ALA A 105 6.69 -11.35 6.98
CA ALA A 105 7.07 -12.44 7.87
C ALA A 105 7.87 -13.54 7.14
N SER A 106 7.58 -13.77 5.86
CA SER A 106 8.33 -14.71 5.03
C SER A 106 9.73 -14.20 4.69
N LEU A 107 9.86 -12.90 4.38
CA LEU A 107 11.13 -12.26 4.01
C LEU A 107 12.03 -12.00 5.22
N PHE A 108 11.43 -11.72 6.37
CA PHE A 108 12.10 -11.31 7.60
C PHE A 108 11.50 -12.04 8.81
N PRO A 109 11.73 -13.36 8.95
CA PRO A 109 11.10 -14.18 9.98
C PRO A 109 11.50 -13.77 11.42
N GLU A 110 12.58 -13.01 11.56
CA GLU A 110 13.04 -12.49 12.85
C GLU A 110 12.25 -11.27 13.33
N LEU A 111 11.43 -10.63 12.48
CA LEU A 111 10.68 -9.43 12.85
C LEU A 111 9.39 -9.79 13.58
N ARG A 112 9.15 -9.12 14.70
CA ARG A 112 7.87 -9.18 15.43
C ARG A 112 6.95 -8.12 14.87
N ILE A 113 5.89 -8.54 14.17
CA ILE A 113 4.95 -7.66 13.49
C ILE A 113 3.68 -7.54 14.30
N VAL A 114 3.18 -6.31 14.46
CA VAL A 114 1.82 -6.02 14.91
C VAL A 114 1.04 -5.44 13.75
N ARG A 115 -0.05 -6.12 13.37
CA ARG A 115 -0.97 -5.61 12.34
C ARG A 115 -2.14 -4.87 12.96
N MET A 116 -2.42 -3.67 12.45
CA MET A 116 -3.51 -2.82 12.90
C MET A 116 -4.38 -2.36 11.72
N ASP A 117 -5.50 -3.04 11.55
CA ASP A 117 -6.53 -2.73 10.55
C ASP A 117 -7.94 -2.92 11.12
N LEU A 118 -8.97 -2.69 10.30
CA LEU A 118 -10.36 -2.85 10.74
C LEU A 118 -10.70 -4.26 11.20
N ASP A 119 -10.03 -5.29 10.66
CA ASP A 119 -10.33 -6.69 11.00
C ASP A 119 -9.71 -7.06 12.34
N THR A 120 -8.50 -6.58 12.63
CA THR A 120 -7.80 -6.82 13.91
C THR A 120 -8.30 -5.95 15.05
N THR A 121 -9.01 -4.85 14.75
CA THR A 121 -9.44 -3.86 15.76
C THR A 121 -10.93 -3.86 16.05
N ARG A 122 -11.69 -4.87 15.63
CA ARG A 122 -13.16 -4.97 15.89
C ARG A 122 -13.54 -5.09 17.36
N GLY A 123 -12.63 -5.50 18.23
CA GLY A 123 -12.86 -5.56 19.69
C GLY A 123 -12.61 -4.20 20.37
N LYS A 124 -13.45 -3.84 21.37
CA LYS A 124 -13.41 -2.55 22.07
C LYS A 124 -12.06 -2.19 22.73
N PHE A 125 -11.21 -3.18 23.00
CA PHE A 125 -9.88 -3.02 23.63
C PHE A 125 -8.72 -3.48 22.73
N SER A 126 -8.99 -4.01 21.55
CA SER A 126 -7.96 -4.58 20.68
C SER A 126 -7.02 -3.51 20.12
N HIS A 127 -7.53 -2.32 19.81
CA HIS A 127 -6.74 -1.22 19.25
C HIS A 127 -5.67 -0.74 20.25
N GLU A 128 -6.07 -0.44 21.50
CA GLU A 128 -5.13 0.04 22.52
C GLU A 128 -4.12 -1.04 22.93
N ALA A 129 -4.55 -2.29 23.02
CA ALA A 129 -3.66 -3.41 23.34
C ALA A 129 -2.58 -3.61 22.26
N LEU A 130 -2.92 -3.49 20.97
CA LEU A 130 -1.97 -3.58 19.86
C LEU A 130 -0.97 -2.41 19.89
N LEU A 131 -1.45 -1.20 20.14
CA LEU A 131 -0.59 -0.03 20.30
C LEU A 131 0.35 -0.15 21.50
N GLN A 132 -0.14 -0.69 22.61
CA GLN A 132 0.66 -0.90 23.81
C GLN A 132 1.79 -1.90 23.54
N LYS A 133 1.53 -3.00 22.85
CA LYS A 133 2.58 -3.95 22.40
C LYS A 133 3.66 -3.29 21.56
N PHE A 134 3.28 -2.39 20.68
CA PHE A 134 4.25 -1.63 19.90
C PHE A 134 5.02 -0.63 20.76
N ARG A 135 4.35 0.12 21.64
CA ARG A 135 5.00 1.08 22.55
C ARG A 135 5.97 0.41 23.53
N SER A 136 5.61 -0.75 24.09
CA SER A 136 6.47 -1.49 25.02
C SER A 136 7.73 -2.06 24.35
N GLY A 137 7.74 -2.17 23.01
CA GLY A 137 8.84 -2.77 22.25
C GLY A 137 8.71 -4.28 22.11
N GLU A 138 7.53 -4.82 22.39
CA GLU A 138 7.22 -6.21 22.10
C GLU A 138 7.10 -6.49 20.59
N ALA A 139 6.95 -5.43 19.79
CA ALA A 139 6.93 -5.50 18.33
C ALA A 139 7.96 -4.56 17.72
N ASP A 140 8.57 -5.01 16.62
CA ASP A 140 9.58 -4.29 15.85
C ASP A 140 8.95 -3.47 14.73
N VAL A 141 7.83 -3.98 14.18
CA VAL A 141 7.11 -3.39 13.04
C VAL A 141 5.64 -3.23 13.37
N LEU A 142 5.10 -2.03 13.13
CA LEU A 142 3.68 -1.75 13.13
C LEU A 142 3.20 -1.64 11.68
N LEU A 143 2.48 -2.64 11.20
CA LEU A 143 1.86 -2.65 9.87
C LEU A 143 0.40 -2.22 10.00
N GLY A 144 -0.01 -1.19 9.29
CA GLY A 144 -1.40 -0.77 9.38
C GLY A 144 -1.87 0.20 8.32
N THR A 145 -3.15 0.56 8.45
CA THR A 145 -3.82 1.52 7.58
C THR A 145 -3.90 2.89 8.28
N GLN A 146 -4.81 3.75 7.89
CA GLN A 146 -4.98 5.10 8.47
C GLN A 146 -5.10 5.14 10.01
N MET A 147 -5.36 4.00 10.66
CA MET A 147 -5.42 3.93 12.12
C MET A 147 -4.07 4.19 12.78
N VAL A 148 -2.95 3.85 12.10
CA VAL A 148 -1.59 4.09 12.62
C VAL A 148 -1.16 5.57 12.53
N THR A 149 -1.90 6.40 11.78
CA THR A 149 -1.57 7.81 11.57
C THR A 149 -2.13 8.75 12.64
N LYS A 150 -3.15 8.30 13.39
CA LYS A 150 -3.89 9.17 14.32
C LYS A 150 -3.28 9.17 15.72
N GLY A 151 -2.87 10.36 16.19
CA GLY A 151 -2.77 10.69 17.62
C GLY A 151 -1.71 9.97 18.46
N HIS A 152 -0.88 9.09 17.90
CA HIS A 152 0.08 8.30 18.67
C HIS A 152 1.49 8.82 18.48
N ASP A 153 2.24 8.90 19.58
CA ASP A 153 3.66 9.21 19.58
C ASP A 153 4.47 7.94 19.83
N PHE A 154 5.44 7.69 18.94
CA PHE A 154 6.32 6.52 18.98
C PHE A 154 7.78 6.98 18.89
N PRO A 155 8.44 7.27 20.00
CA PRO A 155 9.77 7.89 20.01
C PRO A 155 10.89 7.01 19.46
N ARG A 156 10.66 5.70 19.33
CA ARG A 156 11.62 4.73 18.78
C ARG A 156 11.44 4.46 17.28
N VAL A 157 10.48 5.11 16.63
CA VAL A 157 10.25 4.92 15.20
C VAL A 157 11.27 5.72 14.41
N ALA A 158 12.23 5.00 13.82
CA ALA A 158 13.23 5.54 12.91
C ALA A 158 12.74 5.54 11.47
N THR A 159 12.11 4.44 11.01
CA THR A 159 11.68 4.30 9.62
C THR A 159 10.16 4.22 9.48
N VAL A 160 9.67 4.97 8.51
CA VAL A 160 8.29 4.88 8.03
C VAL A 160 8.30 4.46 6.57
N GLY A 161 7.74 3.29 6.28
CA GLY A 161 7.56 2.78 4.92
C GLY A 161 6.12 2.98 4.46
N ILE A 162 5.92 3.60 3.31
CA ILE A 162 4.62 3.74 2.67
C ILE A 162 4.56 2.76 1.52
N LEU A 163 3.75 1.71 1.69
CA LEU A 163 3.58 0.65 0.71
C LEU A 163 2.50 1.05 -0.30
N ASN A 164 2.82 0.89 -1.58
CA ASN A 164 1.87 1.12 -2.66
C ASN A 164 1.18 2.50 -2.59
N ALA A 165 1.96 3.57 -2.65
CA ALA A 165 1.43 4.94 -2.61
C ALA A 165 0.48 5.24 -3.78
N ASP A 166 0.69 4.59 -4.93
CA ASP A 166 -0.13 4.73 -6.14
C ASP A 166 -1.59 4.36 -5.92
N GLY A 167 -1.87 3.38 -5.07
CA GLY A 167 -3.23 2.95 -4.77
C GLY A 167 -4.12 4.06 -4.20
N ALA A 168 -3.54 5.07 -3.58
CA ALA A 168 -4.26 6.24 -3.08
C ALA A 168 -4.53 7.27 -4.17
N LEU A 169 -3.61 7.41 -5.13
CA LEU A 169 -3.70 8.35 -6.24
C LEU A 169 -4.66 7.88 -7.35
N LEU A 170 -4.88 6.55 -7.45
CA LEU A 170 -5.70 5.93 -8.50
C LEU A 170 -7.18 5.79 -8.12
N VAL A 171 -7.61 6.38 -7.00
CA VAL A 171 -9.01 6.38 -6.58
C VAL A 171 -9.80 7.37 -7.45
N ASP A 172 -11.01 6.98 -7.90
CA ASP A 172 -11.91 7.83 -8.68
C ASP A 172 -12.59 8.90 -7.80
N ASP A 173 -11.80 9.82 -7.28
CA ASP A 173 -12.24 10.94 -6.47
C ASP A 173 -11.43 12.18 -6.91
N TYR A 174 -12.11 13.27 -7.24
CA TYR A 174 -11.45 14.51 -7.64
C TYR A 174 -10.49 15.08 -6.56
N ARG A 175 -10.67 14.67 -5.30
CA ARG A 175 -9.78 14.99 -4.18
C ARG A 175 -8.73 13.92 -3.90
N ALA A 176 -8.53 12.93 -4.78
CA ALA A 176 -7.59 11.85 -4.54
C ALA A 176 -6.18 12.38 -4.26
N ASN A 177 -5.72 13.35 -5.04
CA ASN A 177 -4.40 13.95 -4.88
C ASN A 177 -4.25 14.68 -3.54
N GLU A 178 -5.20 15.56 -3.21
CA GLU A 178 -5.23 16.32 -1.95
C GLU A 178 -5.25 15.39 -0.72
N ARG A 179 -6.13 14.39 -0.75
CA ARG A 179 -6.23 13.41 0.35
C ARG A 179 -4.99 12.54 0.48
N THR A 180 -4.38 12.19 -0.66
CA THR A 180 -3.13 11.41 -0.66
C THR A 180 -2.01 12.23 -0.08
N PHE A 181 -1.85 13.48 -0.52
CA PHE A 181 -0.87 14.40 0.03
C PHE A 181 -0.99 14.52 1.55
N ALA A 182 -2.18 14.89 2.05
CA ALA A 182 -2.43 15.06 3.48
C ALA A 182 -2.14 13.78 4.29
N LEU A 183 -2.51 12.63 3.74
CA LEU A 183 -2.28 11.34 4.37
C LEU A 183 -0.79 11.00 4.43
N LEU A 184 -0.07 11.15 3.31
CA LEU A 184 1.36 10.87 3.24
C LEU A 184 2.15 11.77 4.18
N THR A 185 1.84 13.06 4.22
CA THR A 185 2.47 14.04 5.13
C THR A 185 2.27 13.63 6.60
N GLN A 186 1.06 13.17 6.96
CA GLN A 186 0.81 12.66 8.33
C GLN A 186 1.63 11.42 8.66
N VAL A 187 1.76 10.51 7.70
CA VAL A 187 2.51 9.25 7.88
C VAL A 187 4.01 9.55 7.99
N ILE A 188 4.55 10.34 7.07
CA ILE A 188 5.97 10.74 7.04
C ILE A 188 6.36 11.42 8.35
N GLY A 189 5.51 12.31 8.87
CA GLY A 189 5.71 13.00 10.14
C GLY A 189 5.71 12.10 11.38
N ARG A 190 5.61 10.78 11.25
CA ARG A 190 5.79 9.81 12.35
C ARG A 190 7.23 9.35 12.52
N ALA A 191 8.07 9.49 11.50
CA ALA A 191 9.48 9.15 11.60
C ALA A 191 10.25 10.20 12.42
N GLY A 192 11.19 9.75 13.24
CA GLY A 192 12.15 10.63 13.88
C GLY A 192 11.61 11.57 14.97
N ARG A 193 10.53 11.20 15.64
CA ARG A 193 9.95 12.02 16.73
C ARG A 193 10.72 11.95 18.06
N GLY A 194 11.64 11.00 18.18
CA GLY A 194 12.53 10.87 19.34
C GLY A 194 13.93 11.38 19.06
N ASN A 195 14.90 10.81 19.76
CA ASN A 195 16.33 11.11 19.58
C ASN A 195 16.98 10.35 18.40
N VAL A 196 16.15 9.73 17.54
CA VAL A 196 16.61 8.92 16.40
C VAL A 196 16.32 9.67 15.11
N PRO A 197 17.30 9.77 14.19
CA PRO A 197 17.06 10.34 12.86
C PRO A 197 15.93 9.59 12.15
N GLY A 198 14.95 10.33 11.65
CA GLY A 198 13.80 9.75 10.95
C GLY A 198 14.05 9.57 9.45
N GLN A 199 13.60 8.45 8.90
CA GLN A 199 13.60 8.18 7.47
C GLN A 199 12.19 7.80 7.00
N ALA A 200 11.75 8.37 5.89
CA ALA A 200 10.52 7.97 5.22
C ALA A 200 10.85 7.39 3.83
N ILE A 201 10.26 6.23 3.52
CA ILE A 201 10.44 5.54 2.24
C ILE A 201 9.07 5.40 1.58
N ILE A 202 8.91 5.94 0.38
CA ILE A 202 7.66 5.86 -0.40
C ILE A 202 7.86 4.86 -1.53
N GLN A 203 7.15 3.74 -1.47
CA GLN A 203 7.12 2.77 -2.55
C GLN A 203 6.08 3.19 -3.60
N THR A 204 6.52 3.42 -4.83
CA THR A 204 5.66 3.85 -5.94
C THR A 204 6.16 3.30 -7.28
N TRP A 205 5.24 3.12 -8.23
CA TRP A 205 5.51 2.83 -9.64
C TRP A 205 5.54 4.10 -10.51
N ASN A 206 5.13 5.24 -9.93
CA ASN A 206 5.15 6.54 -10.59
C ASN A 206 5.99 7.53 -9.78
N PRO A 207 7.33 7.40 -9.79
CA PRO A 207 8.21 8.27 -9.01
C PRO A 207 8.14 9.75 -9.43
N ASP A 208 7.69 10.05 -10.64
CA ASP A 208 7.56 11.41 -11.16
C ASP A 208 6.24 12.10 -10.74
N SER A 209 5.45 11.46 -9.87
CA SER A 209 4.21 12.05 -9.35
C SER A 209 4.51 13.30 -8.52
N GLU A 210 4.00 14.45 -8.94
CA GLU A 210 4.12 15.74 -8.23
C GLU A 210 3.61 15.64 -6.78
N VAL A 211 2.49 14.96 -6.56
CA VAL A 211 1.91 14.75 -5.23
C VAL A 211 2.86 14.00 -4.29
N LEU A 212 3.56 12.99 -4.81
CA LEU A 212 4.53 12.23 -4.02
C LEU A 212 5.78 13.07 -3.71
N HIS A 213 6.24 13.87 -4.68
CA HIS A 213 7.36 14.79 -4.47
C HIS A 213 7.04 15.87 -3.42
N LEU A 214 5.88 16.50 -3.51
CA LEU A 214 5.43 17.49 -2.53
C LEU A 214 5.30 16.86 -1.13
N ALA A 215 4.69 15.69 -1.03
CA ALA A 215 4.56 14.98 0.24
C ALA A 215 5.92 14.60 0.84
N ALA A 216 6.89 14.16 0.03
CA ALA A 216 8.23 13.81 0.47
C ALA A 216 9.01 15.02 1.01
N ARG A 217 8.78 16.21 0.46
CA ARG A 217 9.38 17.47 0.91
C ARG A 217 8.61 18.13 2.05
N GLN A 218 7.40 17.68 2.32
CA GLN A 218 6.44 18.29 3.26
C GLN A 218 6.12 19.75 2.91
N ASP A 219 6.04 20.04 1.63
CA ASP A 219 5.86 21.38 1.07
C ASP A 219 4.41 21.60 0.59
#